data_927e0e59b3b21a1406796be6a8685abb
#
_entry.id   927e0e59b3b21a1406796be6a8685abb
#
_cell.length_a   1.000
_cell.length_b   1.000
_cell.length_c   1.000
_cell.angle_alpha   90.00
_cell.angle_beta   90.00
_cell.angle_gamma   90.00
#
_symmetry.space_group_name_H-M   'P 1'
#
loop_
_entity.id
_entity.type
_entity.pdbx_description
1 polymer ?
#
loop_
_entity_poly.entity_id
_entity_poly.type
_entity_poly.pdbx_seq_one_letter_code
_entity_poly.pdbx_strand_id
1 'polypeptide(L)'
;MHPEPLRLRAIPLFADLGPDDLDRVASWLEIREESEGRRLTPEGASGYEFFVIEDGTADVHHEGPKVGSLGPGDFFGEMAMMGDGRRVADVVATSPITLFEMFGTHFRELEMTLPEVAARIRATLEERRAAL
;
A
#
# COMPACT_ATOMS: atom_id res chain seq x y z
N MET A 1 14.74 3.67 6.25
CA MET A 1 15.09 4.92 5.51
C MET A 1 13.84 5.51 4.89
N HIS A 2 13.58 6.78 5.13
CA HIS A 2 12.44 7.48 4.55
C HIS A 2 12.73 7.85 3.09
N PRO A 3 11.74 7.77 2.19
CA PRO A 3 11.93 8.23 0.83
C PRO A 3 12.05 9.75 0.76
N GLU A 4 12.72 10.25 -0.27
CA GLU A 4 12.72 11.65 -0.60
C GLU A 4 11.29 12.07 -1.01
N PRO A 5 10.76 13.20 -0.52
CA PRO A 5 9.38 13.60 -0.82
C PRO A 5 9.05 13.66 -2.31
N LEU A 6 9.97 14.08 -3.15
CA LEU A 6 9.75 14.17 -4.59
C LEU A 6 9.47 12.81 -5.25
N ARG A 7 9.92 11.71 -4.65
CA ARG A 7 9.62 10.38 -5.17
C ARG A 7 8.11 10.07 -5.08
N LEU A 8 7.40 10.73 -4.18
CA LEU A 8 5.95 10.54 -4.01
C LEU A 8 5.13 11.18 -5.13
N ARG A 9 5.70 12.12 -5.88
CA ARG A 9 5.01 12.76 -7.01
C ARG A 9 4.63 11.76 -8.11
N ALA A 10 5.37 10.68 -8.24
CA ALA A 10 5.07 9.64 -9.21
C ALA A 10 3.96 8.68 -8.76
N ILE A 11 3.52 8.78 -7.50
CA ILE A 11 2.48 7.94 -6.92
C ILE A 11 1.14 8.68 -7.04
N PRO A 12 0.16 8.17 -7.81
CA PRO A 12 -1.12 8.88 -8.01
C PRO A 12 -1.81 9.26 -6.70
N LEU A 13 -1.71 8.40 -5.69
CA LEU A 13 -2.33 8.64 -4.38
C LEU A 13 -1.83 9.94 -3.73
N PHE A 14 -0.58 10.32 -3.97
CA PHE A 14 0.08 11.47 -3.34
C PHE A 14 0.43 12.60 -4.30
N ALA A 15 0.19 12.42 -5.60
CA ALA A 15 0.70 13.33 -6.64
C ALA A 15 0.21 14.78 -6.49
N ASP A 16 -1.00 14.97 -5.96
CA ASP A 16 -1.62 16.30 -5.85
C ASP A 16 -1.36 17.01 -4.51
N LEU A 17 -0.60 16.36 -3.61
CA LEU A 17 -0.32 16.96 -2.30
C LEU A 17 0.64 18.14 -2.43
N GLY A 18 0.45 19.16 -1.57
CA GLY A 18 1.40 20.26 -1.45
C GLY A 18 2.72 19.82 -0.81
N PRO A 19 3.78 20.65 -0.89
CA PRO A 19 5.11 20.28 -0.39
C PRO A 19 5.12 19.87 1.09
N ASP A 20 4.38 20.56 1.95
CA ASP A 20 4.36 20.25 3.38
C ASP A 20 3.71 18.90 3.65
N ASP A 21 2.64 18.57 2.93
CA ASP A 21 1.97 17.28 3.08
C ASP A 21 2.80 16.15 2.51
N LEU A 22 3.52 16.38 1.39
CA LEU A 22 4.46 15.39 0.86
C LEU A 22 5.58 15.09 1.85
N ASP A 23 6.15 16.13 2.49
CA ASP A 23 7.18 15.96 3.51
C ASP A 23 6.64 15.11 4.67
N ARG A 24 5.41 15.39 5.08
CA ARG A 24 4.77 14.66 6.18
C ARG A 24 4.57 13.19 5.84
N VAL A 25 4.01 12.90 4.66
CA VAL A 25 3.80 11.52 4.21
C VAL A 25 5.14 10.78 4.10
N ALA A 26 6.16 11.43 3.51
CA ALA A 26 7.47 10.82 3.39
C ALA A 26 8.05 10.43 4.74
N SER A 27 7.81 11.23 5.78
CA SER A 27 8.28 10.93 7.14
C SER A 27 7.59 9.71 7.76
N TRP A 28 6.42 9.32 7.26
CA TRP A 28 5.68 8.14 7.72
C TRP A 28 6.05 6.87 6.95
N LEU A 29 6.82 6.97 5.87
CA LEU A 29 7.14 5.85 5.00
C LEU A 29 8.55 5.34 5.23
N GLU A 30 8.70 4.02 5.11
CA GLU A 30 10.00 3.35 5.08
C GLU A 30 10.19 2.69 3.73
N ILE A 31 11.37 2.83 3.14
CA ILE A 31 11.72 2.14 1.90
C ILE A 31 12.02 0.69 2.23
N ARG A 32 11.41 -0.22 1.46
CA ARG A 32 11.63 -1.65 1.59
C ARG A 32 11.84 -2.26 0.22
N GLU A 33 12.90 -3.03 0.08
CA GLU A 33 13.19 -3.76 -1.17
C GLU A 33 13.03 -5.26 -0.91
N GLU A 34 12.35 -5.94 -1.83
CA GLU A 34 12.09 -7.36 -1.73
C GLU A 34 12.38 -8.04 -3.07
N SER A 35 12.71 -9.34 -3.00
CA SER A 35 13.02 -10.16 -4.17
C SER A 35 11.76 -10.69 -4.83
N GLU A 36 11.87 -11.01 -6.11
CA GLU A 36 10.84 -11.75 -6.83
C GLU A 36 10.52 -13.06 -6.08
N GLY A 37 9.24 -13.40 -5.99
CA GLY A 37 8.75 -14.59 -5.29
C GLY A 37 8.45 -14.37 -3.83
N ARG A 38 8.83 -13.23 -3.24
CA ARG A 38 8.55 -12.94 -1.84
C ARG A 38 7.05 -12.74 -1.63
N ARG A 39 6.50 -13.43 -0.62
CA ARG A 39 5.13 -13.21 -0.19
C ARG A 39 5.11 -11.98 0.72
N LEU A 40 4.52 -10.89 0.25
CA LEU A 40 4.53 -9.59 0.94
C LEU A 40 3.44 -9.52 2.01
N THR A 41 2.25 -10.07 1.72
CA THR A 41 1.15 -10.17 2.68
C THR A 41 0.54 -11.55 2.62
N PRO A 42 0.78 -12.43 3.63
CA PRO A 42 0.14 -13.74 3.67
C PRO A 42 -1.36 -13.61 4.00
N GLU A 43 -2.21 -14.28 3.23
CA GLU A 43 -3.66 -14.30 3.48
C GLU A 43 -3.95 -14.89 4.87
N GLY A 44 -4.88 -14.28 5.59
CA GLY A 44 -5.28 -14.70 6.94
C GLY A 44 -4.37 -14.21 8.06
N ALA A 45 -3.17 -13.75 7.76
CA ALA A 45 -2.26 -13.22 8.77
C ALA A 45 -2.72 -11.83 9.24
N SER A 46 -2.27 -11.43 10.45
CA SER A 46 -2.50 -10.07 10.94
C SER A 46 -1.71 -9.07 10.10
N GLY A 47 -2.31 -7.91 9.83
CA GLY A 47 -1.68 -6.87 9.03
C GLY A 47 -1.62 -5.54 9.75
N TYR A 48 -0.41 -5.01 9.90
CA TYR A 48 -0.18 -3.73 10.56
C TYR A 48 0.50 -2.71 9.65
N GLU A 49 0.74 -3.08 8.38
CA GLU A 49 1.42 -2.23 7.41
C GLU A 49 0.56 -2.01 6.18
N PHE A 50 0.69 -0.82 5.63
CA PHE A 50 0.12 -0.42 4.34
C PHE A 50 1.28 -0.19 3.39
N PHE A 51 1.16 -0.63 2.14
CA PHE A 51 2.25 -0.59 1.17
C PHE A 51 1.86 0.15 -0.10
N VAL A 52 2.81 0.93 -0.62
CA VAL A 52 2.70 1.54 -1.95
C VAL A 52 3.86 1.03 -2.79
N ILE A 53 3.59 0.63 -4.03
CA ILE A 53 4.63 0.14 -4.95
C ILE A 53 5.23 1.34 -5.67
N GLU A 54 6.53 1.56 -5.49
CA GLU A 54 7.26 2.54 -6.26
C GLU A 54 7.73 1.94 -7.60
N ASP A 55 8.26 0.72 -7.57
CA ASP A 55 8.81 0.04 -8.73
C ASP A 55 8.61 -1.46 -8.57
N GLY A 56 8.44 -2.17 -9.67
CA GLY A 56 8.22 -3.59 -9.68
C GLY A 56 6.74 -3.98 -9.75
N THR A 57 6.47 -5.28 -9.72
CA THR A 57 5.14 -5.84 -9.90
C THR A 57 4.85 -6.92 -8.88
N ALA A 58 3.56 -7.20 -8.64
CA ALA A 58 3.11 -8.24 -7.75
C ALA A 58 1.78 -8.84 -8.24
N ASP A 59 1.53 -10.10 -7.86
CA ASP A 59 0.25 -10.76 -8.11
C ASP A 59 -0.53 -10.90 -6.81
N VAL A 60 -1.85 -10.81 -6.91
CA VAL A 60 -2.77 -10.96 -5.79
C VAL A 60 -3.52 -12.27 -5.94
N HIS A 61 -3.47 -13.11 -4.90
CA HIS A 61 -4.17 -14.39 -4.85
C HIS A 61 -5.15 -14.40 -3.69
N HIS A 62 -6.38 -14.80 -3.94
CA HIS A 62 -7.42 -14.92 -2.91
C HIS A 62 -7.94 -16.34 -2.94
N GLU A 63 -7.85 -17.03 -1.81
CA GLU A 63 -8.26 -18.44 -1.67
C GLU A 63 -7.63 -19.36 -2.71
N GLY A 64 -6.37 -19.06 -3.11
CA GLY A 64 -5.58 -19.82 -4.07
C GLY A 64 -5.45 -19.16 -5.42
N PRO A 65 -6.52 -18.92 -6.19
CA PRO A 65 -6.42 -18.35 -7.54
C PRO A 65 -5.91 -16.91 -7.56
N LYS A 66 -5.23 -16.57 -8.63
CA LYS A 66 -4.84 -15.18 -8.91
C LYS A 66 -6.09 -14.38 -9.26
N VAL A 67 -6.29 -13.27 -8.55
CA VAL A 67 -7.44 -12.38 -8.76
C VAL A 67 -7.05 -11.01 -9.31
N GLY A 68 -5.75 -10.69 -9.37
CA GLY A 68 -5.30 -9.42 -9.91
C GLY A 68 -3.80 -9.28 -9.92
N SER A 69 -3.33 -8.17 -10.48
CA SER A 69 -1.92 -7.78 -10.52
C SER A 69 -1.79 -6.32 -10.09
N LEU A 70 -0.65 -6.01 -9.49
CA LEU A 70 -0.31 -4.67 -9.04
C LEU A 70 1.00 -4.23 -9.66
N GLY A 71 1.14 -2.94 -9.93
CA GLY A 71 2.35 -2.36 -10.49
C GLY A 71 2.68 -1.00 -9.86
N PRO A 72 3.64 -0.26 -10.44
CA PRO A 72 4.06 1.03 -9.89
C PRO A 72 2.88 1.99 -9.71
N GLY A 73 2.80 2.61 -8.54
CA GLY A 73 1.73 3.52 -8.17
C GLY A 73 0.55 2.86 -7.46
N ASP A 74 0.45 1.54 -7.51
CA ASP A 74 -0.60 0.81 -6.80
C ASP A 74 -0.25 0.65 -5.32
N PHE A 75 -1.28 0.41 -4.50
CA PHE A 75 -1.10 0.15 -3.07
C PHE A 75 -1.86 -1.11 -2.65
N PHE A 76 -1.49 -1.65 -1.50
CA PHE A 76 -2.15 -2.81 -0.93
C PHE A 76 -2.00 -2.82 0.60
N GLY A 77 -2.77 -3.67 1.26
CA GLY A 77 -2.79 -3.76 2.73
C GLY A 77 -3.87 -2.91 3.38
N GLU A 78 -4.63 -2.12 2.62
CA GLU A 78 -5.67 -1.23 3.13
C GLU A 78 -6.83 -1.97 3.78
N MET A 79 -7.18 -3.16 3.29
CA MET A 79 -8.29 -3.93 3.86
C MET A 79 -8.01 -4.37 5.29
N ALA A 80 -6.75 -4.70 5.61
CA ALA A 80 -6.36 -5.03 6.96
C ALA A 80 -6.32 -3.79 7.85
N MET A 81 -5.89 -2.65 7.30
CA MET A 81 -5.80 -1.39 8.06
C MET A 81 -7.17 -0.80 8.39
N MET A 82 -8.12 -0.90 7.46
CA MET A 82 -9.46 -0.31 7.58
C MET A 82 -10.53 -1.33 7.98
N GLY A 83 -10.18 -2.60 8.06
CA GLY A 83 -11.11 -3.70 8.37
C GLY A 83 -10.81 -4.34 9.72
N ASP A 84 -10.78 -5.67 9.75
CA ASP A 84 -10.61 -6.46 10.97
C ASP A 84 -9.14 -6.74 11.34
N GLY A 85 -8.19 -6.16 10.63
CA GLY A 85 -6.77 -6.33 10.87
C GLY A 85 -6.16 -7.58 10.23
N ARG A 86 -6.92 -8.32 9.43
CA ARG A 86 -6.42 -9.52 8.76
C ARG A 86 -6.21 -9.30 7.26
N ARG A 87 -5.16 -9.94 6.74
CA ARG A 87 -4.88 -9.94 5.31
C ARG A 87 -5.92 -10.78 4.57
N VAL A 88 -6.57 -10.21 3.55
CA VAL A 88 -7.61 -10.89 2.77
C VAL A 88 -7.06 -11.66 1.58
N ALA A 89 -5.79 -11.44 1.23
CA ALA A 89 -5.16 -12.06 0.07
C ALA A 89 -3.66 -12.22 0.27
N ASP A 90 -3.08 -13.14 -0.48
CA ASP A 90 -1.63 -13.22 -0.64
C ASP A 90 -1.21 -12.22 -1.72
N VAL A 91 -0.21 -11.38 -1.42
CA VAL A 91 0.44 -10.53 -2.41
C VAL A 91 1.87 -11.02 -2.58
N VAL A 92 2.22 -11.43 -3.78
CA VAL A 92 3.52 -12.05 -4.09
C VAL A 92 4.24 -11.23 -5.15
N ALA A 93 5.48 -10.85 -4.87
CA ALA A 93 6.29 -10.11 -5.83
C ALA A 93 6.57 -10.96 -7.07
N THR A 94 6.33 -10.41 -8.25
CA THR A 94 6.58 -11.07 -9.55
C THR A 94 7.82 -10.50 -10.25
N SER A 95 8.50 -9.57 -9.60
CA SER A 95 9.78 -9.01 -10.00
C SER A 95 10.49 -8.52 -8.73
N PRO A 96 11.77 -8.10 -8.79
CA PRO A 96 12.33 -7.29 -7.71
C PRO A 96 11.41 -6.08 -7.53
N ILE A 97 11.12 -5.72 -6.29
CA ILE A 97 10.11 -4.71 -6.00
C ILE A 97 10.61 -3.73 -4.94
N THR A 98 10.32 -2.44 -5.15
CA THR A 98 10.58 -1.39 -4.17
C THR A 98 9.24 -0.89 -3.63
N LEU A 99 9.09 -0.97 -2.32
CA LEU A 99 7.87 -0.60 -1.61
C LEU A 99 8.11 0.59 -0.68
N PHE A 100 7.09 1.39 -0.51
CA PHE A 100 7.01 2.34 0.60
C PHE A 100 6.05 1.74 1.62
N GLU A 101 6.55 1.47 2.83
CA GLU A 101 5.81 0.83 3.91
C GLU A 101 5.37 1.87 4.93
N MET A 102 4.08 1.83 5.33
CA MET A 102 3.53 2.69 6.37
C MET A 102 2.92 1.83 7.46
N PHE A 103 3.38 2.03 8.71
CA PHE A 103 2.84 1.31 9.85
C PHE A 103 1.48 1.88 10.28
N GLY A 104 0.70 1.05 10.97
CA GLY A 104 -0.67 1.39 11.32
C GLY A 104 -0.84 2.68 12.12
N THR A 105 0.12 3.03 12.99
CA THR A 105 0.07 4.27 13.74
C THR A 105 0.12 5.50 12.82
N HIS A 106 0.99 5.47 11.83
CA HIS A 106 1.09 6.54 10.84
C HIS A 106 -0.09 6.54 9.86
N PHE A 107 -0.61 5.36 9.55
CA PHE A 107 -1.82 5.27 8.72
C PHE A 107 -2.99 5.97 9.39
N ARG A 108 -3.12 5.85 10.71
CA ARG A 108 -4.18 6.55 11.45
C ARG A 108 -3.97 8.07 11.44
N GLU A 109 -2.71 8.52 11.51
CA GLU A 109 -2.42 9.95 11.36
C GLU A 109 -2.81 10.44 9.95
N LEU A 110 -2.54 9.64 8.93
CA LEU A 110 -2.95 9.96 7.56
C LEU A 110 -4.47 10.12 7.47
N GLU A 111 -5.23 9.19 8.06
CA GLU A 111 -6.69 9.28 8.07
C GLU A 111 -7.20 10.57 8.72
N MET A 112 -6.52 11.02 9.77
CA MET A 112 -6.91 12.22 10.52
C MET A 112 -6.49 13.52 9.82
N THR A 113 -5.31 13.54 9.20
CA THR A 113 -4.72 14.77 8.67
C THR A 113 -4.89 14.94 7.16
N LEU A 114 -5.07 13.85 6.43
CA LEU A 114 -5.23 13.86 4.97
C LEU A 114 -6.48 13.05 4.58
N PRO A 115 -7.67 13.51 4.98
CA PRO A 115 -8.91 12.75 4.75
C PRO A 115 -9.21 12.49 3.28
N GLU A 116 -8.74 13.33 2.36
CA GLU A 116 -8.93 13.12 0.92
C GLU A 116 -8.13 11.93 0.42
N VAL A 117 -6.91 11.74 0.93
CA VAL A 117 -6.09 10.58 0.62
C VAL A 117 -6.75 9.32 1.18
N ALA A 118 -7.19 9.38 2.43
CA ALA A 118 -7.91 8.27 3.07
C ALA A 118 -9.17 7.89 2.28
N ALA A 119 -9.90 8.87 1.75
CA ALA A 119 -11.09 8.61 0.95
C ALA A 119 -10.77 7.86 -0.34
N ARG A 120 -9.66 8.20 -1.00
CA ARG A 120 -9.21 7.48 -2.20
C ARG A 120 -8.85 6.05 -1.89
N ILE A 121 -8.17 5.81 -0.76
CA ILE A 121 -7.82 4.46 -0.31
C ILE A 121 -9.11 3.67 -0.04
N ARG A 122 -10.08 4.27 0.63
CA ARG A 122 -11.37 3.64 0.94
C ARG A 122 -12.15 3.29 -0.31
N ALA A 123 -12.14 4.16 -1.33
CA ALA A 123 -12.81 3.88 -2.60
C ALA A 123 -12.22 2.63 -3.27
N THR A 124 -10.90 2.49 -3.28
CA THR A 124 -10.24 1.30 -3.81
C THR A 124 -10.59 0.05 -2.99
N LEU A 125 -10.66 0.20 -1.66
CA LEU A 125 -11.06 -0.88 -0.76
C LEU A 125 -12.45 -1.41 -1.12
N GLU A 126 -13.42 -0.52 -1.36
CA GLU A 126 -14.78 -0.92 -1.73
C GLU A 126 -14.80 -1.66 -3.08
N GLU A 127 -14.06 -1.17 -4.07
CA GLU A 127 -13.92 -1.84 -5.35
C GLU A 127 -13.33 -3.24 -5.21
N ARG A 128 -12.28 -3.39 -4.40
CA ARG A 128 -11.61 -4.66 -4.17
C ARG A 128 -12.50 -5.64 -3.43
N ARG A 129 -13.27 -5.17 -2.44
CA ARG A 129 -14.24 -6.01 -1.74
C ARG A 129 -15.29 -6.56 -2.68
N ALA A 130 -15.82 -5.72 -3.56
CA ALA A 130 -16.83 -6.12 -4.52
C ALA A 130 -16.31 -7.16 -5.51
N ALA A 131 -15.00 -7.16 -5.77
CA ALA A 131 -14.35 -8.10 -6.70
C ALA A 131 -14.04 -9.47 -6.05
N LEU A 132 -14.09 -9.55 -4.74
CA LEU A 132 -13.88 -10.81 -4.02
C LEU A 132 -15.19 -11.59 -3.92
#